data_fbd830421110a9e25807c289b62bfdc3
#
_entry.id   fbd830421110a9e25807c289b62bfdc3
#
_cell.length_a   1.000
_cell.length_b   1.000
_cell.length_c   1.000
_cell.angle_alpha   90.00
_cell.angle_beta   90.00
_cell.angle_gamma   90.00
#
_symmetry.space_group_name_H-M   'P 1'
#
loop_
_entity.id
_entity.type
_entity.pdbx_description
1 polymer ?
#
loop_
_entity_poly.entity_id
_entity_poly.type
_entity_poly.pdbx_seq_one_letter_code
_entity_poly.pdbx_strand_id
1 'polypeptide(L)'
;MPLIPDIIKNRFVPDETNIIFEVFQQNYTDKPIMVDVGACKGDALIKFLKQNWTVHAFEPKDSNYNELVDNTTGYQITINKRAVSNKPKEKTTFFSSNQNDGIGSLMQFSDSHDNSEKTTVTTLEIYCDEKNIREIDYLKVDTEGFDKLVLEGLNLSKICPRLIMCEYEDKKTIQLDYTKDDLINFLTDRGYRIIISVWKPIISYGGAHKWQQFVLSDFESISKDTWGNIIAINEDKLYHDFIKISKSLSRLWFLNLYYYIRKIIS
;
A
#
# COMPACT_ATOMS: atom_id res chain seq x y z
N MET A 1 -6.09 -34.47 1.53
CA MET A 1 -5.71 -33.33 2.38
C MET A 1 -6.96 -32.92 3.14
N PRO A 2 -7.00 -32.89 4.47
CA PRO A 2 -8.21 -32.48 5.18
C PRO A 2 -8.50 -31.00 4.84
N LEU A 3 -9.73 -30.73 4.45
CA LEU A 3 -10.26 -29.38 4.21
C LEU A 3 -10.06 -28.56 5.48
N ILE A 4 -9.32 -27.48 5.37
CA ILE A 4 -9.13 -26.53 6.47
C ILE A 4 -10.48 -25.89 6.73
N PRO A 5 -11.04 -25.97 7.96
CA PRO A 5 -12.33 -25.37 8.27
C PRO A 5 -12.33 -23.87 7.92
N ASP A 6 -13.43 -23.36 7.36
CA ASP A 6 -13.57 -21.95 6.96
C ASP A 6 -13.35 -20.95 8.11
N ILE A 7 -13.58 -21.37 9.36
CA ILE A 7 -13.25 -20.61 10.57
C ILE A 7 -11.76 -20.29 10.67
N ILE A 8 -10.88 -21.14 10.14
CA ILE A 8 -9.43 -20.99 10.19
C ILE A 8 -8.97 -20.03 9.10
N LYS A 9 -9.53 -20.13 7.88
CA LYS A 9 -9.23 -19.20 6.78
C LYS A 9 -9.59 -17.74 7.10
N ASN A 10 -10.62 -17.52 7.92
CA ASN A 10 -11.12 -16.19 8.26
C ASN A 10 -10.31 -15.43 9.34
N ARG A 11 -9.26 -16.03 9.92
CA ARG A 11 -8.44 -15.41 11.00
C ARG A 11 -7.04 -15.03 10.58
N PHE A 12 -6.54 -15.51 9.44
CA PHE A 12 -5.24 -15.10 8.93
C PHE A 12 -5.41 -13.80 8.14
N VAL A 13 -4.76 -12.76 8.61
CA VAL A 13 -4.68 -11.47 7.94
C VAL A 13 -3.19 -11.24 7.66
N PRO A 14 -2.74 -11.34 6.39
CA PRO A 14 -1.36 -10.99 6.08
C PRO A 14 -1.18 -9.49 6.25
N ASP A 15 -0.05 -9.09 6.77
CA ASP A 15 0.44 -7.72 6.68
C ASP A 15 1.41 -7.68 5.49
N GLU A 16 0.95 -7.16 4.35
CA GLU A 16 1.73 -7.09 3.11
C GLU A 16 3.01 -6.28 3.31
N THR A 17 2.93 -5.21 4.11
CA THR A 17 4.10 -4.37 4.42
C THR A 17 5.15 -5.14 5.23
N ASN A 18 4.73 -6.04 6.13
CA ASN A 18 5.67 -6.93 6.82
C ASN A 18 6.31 -7.93 5.87
N ILE A 19 5.54 -8.51 4.94
CA ILE A 19 6.09 -9.43 3.94
C ILE A 19 7.13 -8.70 3.08
N ILE A 20 6.81 -7.50 2.60
CA ILE A 20 7.71 -6.66 1.81
C ILE A 20 8.98 -6.32 2.60
N PHE A 21 8.83 -5.95 3.86
CA PHE A 21 9.96 -5.69 4.74
C PHE A 21 10.91 -6.91 4.85
N GLU A 22 10.37 -8.10 5.10
CA GLU A 22 11.15 -9.35 5.15
C GLU A 22 11.83 -9.69 3.82
N VAL A 23 11.17 -9.40 2.69
CA VAL A 23 11.76 -9.55 1.35
C VAL A 23 13.01 -8.68 1.23
N PHE A 24 12.92 -7.40 1.63
CA PHE A 24 14.07 -6.49 1.56
C PHE A 24 15.15 -6.82 2.58
N GLN A 25 14.83 -7.39 3.75
CA GLN A 25 15.85 -7.88 4.69
C GLN A 25 16.72 -9.00 4.08
N GLN A 26 16.16 -9.82 3.19
CA GLN A 26 16.91 -10.85 2.46
C GLN A 26 17.61 -10.34 1.20
N ASN A 27 17.27 -9.13 0.74
CA ASN A 27 17.74 -8.51 -0.50
C ASN A 27 18.28 -7.09 -0.23
N TYR A 28 19.08 -6.95 0.82
CA TYR A 28 19.60 -5.67 1.29
C TYR A 28 20.35 -4.92 0.18
N THR A 29 20.08 -3.61 0.12
CA THR A 29 20.84 -2.62 -0.66
C THR A 29 21.45 -1.59 0.28
N ASP A 30 22.57 -0.99 -0.11
CA ASP A 30 23.16 0.10 0.67
C ASP A 30 22.23 1.34 0.56
N LYS A 31 21.82 1.90 1.72
CA LYS A 31 20.95 3.07 1.82
C LYS A 31 19.64 2.97 1.05
N PRO A 32 18.79 1.98 1.32
CA PRO A 32 17.55 1.79 0.60
C PRO A 32 16.60 2.98 0.81
N ILE A 33 15.83 3.30 -0.23
CA ILE A 33 14.89 4.42 -0.26
C ILE A 33 13.45 3.90 -0.30
N MET A 34 12.64 4.34 0.67
CA MET A 34 11.19 4.16 0.65
C MET A 34 10.50 5.51 0.37
N VAL A 35 9.51 5.48 -0.52
CA VAL A 35 8.56 6.57 -0.69
C VAL A 35 7.17 6.06 -0.30
N ASP A 36 6.53 6.72 0.66
CA ASP A 36 5.19 6.37 1.18
C ASP A 36 4.22 7.50 0.88
N VAL A 37 3.29 7.29 -0.04
CA VAL A 37 2.26 8.24 -0.44
C VAL A 37 0.94 7.85 0.20
N GLY A 38 0.42 8.71 1.10
CA GLY A 38 -0.67 8.38 2.01
C GLY A 38 -0.13 7.68 3.26
N ALA A 39 0.85 8.33 3.91
CA ALA A 39 1.57 7.74 5.04
C ALA A 39 0.72 7.70 6.33
N CYS A 40 -0.42 8.39 6.36
CA CYS A 40 -1.29 8.50 7.53
C CYS A 40 -0.48 8.87 8.79
N LYS A 41 -0.48 8.03 9.82
CA LYS A 41 0.26 8.24 11.09
C LYS A 41 1.64 7.56 11.11
N GLY A 42 2.04 6.90 10.01
CA GLY A 42 3.37 6.32 9.83
C GLY A 42 3.52 4.85 10.23
N ASP A 43 2.45 4.13 10.54
CA ASP A 43 2.53 2.72 10.99
C ASP A 43 3.28 1.82 10.00
N ALA A 44 3.06 2.04 8.69
CA ALA A 44 3.68 1.24 7.64
C ALA A 44 5.20 1.46 7.53
N LEU A 45 5.69 2.68 7.82
CA LEU A 45 7.08 3.07 7.55
C LEU A 45 8.05 2.94 8.75
N ILE A 46 7.54 2.84 9.99
CA ILE A 46 8.37 2.79 11.21
C ILE A 46 9.39 1.64 11.18
N LYS A 47 9.02 0.46 10.68
CA LYS A 47 9.93 -0.69 10.60
C LYS A 47 11.11 -0.43 9.67
N PHE A 48 10.91 0.31 8.58
CA PHE A 48 11.96 0.70 7.64
C PHE A 48 12.89 1.76 8.26
N LEU A 49 12.34 2.76 8.96
CA LEU A 49 13.12 3.75 9.70
C LEU A 49 14.04 3.10 10.75
N LYS A 50 13.56 2.09 11.48
CA LYS A 50 14.36 1.31 12.45
C LYS A 50 15.55 0.57 11.83
N GLN A 51 15.52 0.33 10.52
CA GLN A 51 16.58 -0.30 9.74
C GLN A 51 17.38 0.72 8.91
N ASN A 52 17.33 2.00 9.28
CA ASN A 52 18.07 3.09 8.65
C ASN A 52 17.77 3.29 7.16
N TRP A 53 16.53 3.01 6.72
CA TRP A 53 16.09 3.40 5.39
C TRP A 53 15.96 4.91 5.29
N THR A 54 16.27 5.45 4.11
CA THR A 54 15.87 6.82 3.78
C THR A 54 14.39 6.82 3.42
N VAL A 55 13.57 7.51 4.21
CA VAL A 55 12.11 7.52 4.00
C VAL A 55 11.63 8.90 3.62
N HIS A 56 10.80 8.96 2.57
CA HIS A 56 10.06 10.13 2.13
C HIS A 56 8.57 9.83 2.24
N ALA A 57 7.84 10.59 3.07
CA ALA A 57 6.42 10.37 3.36
C ALA A 57 5.58 11.55 2.89
N PHE A 58 4.38 11.28 2.38
CA PHE A 58 3.39 12.27 2.00
C PHE A 58 2.10 12.05 2.78
N GLU A 59 1.66 13.08 3.50
CA GLU A 59 0.39 13.09 4.23
C GLU A 59 -0.21 14.50 4.20
N PRO A 60 -1.30 14.72 3.47
CA PRO A 60 -1.91 16.03 3.33
C PRO A 60 -2.82 16.43 4.50
N LYS A 61 -3.44 15.47 5.24
CA LYS A 61 -4.36 15.76 6.34
C LYS A 61 -3.60 16.28 7.56
N ASP A 62 -4.00 17.46 8.07
CA ASP A 62 -3.32 18.16 9.16
C ASP A 62 -3.13 17.31 10.42
N SER A 63 -4.17 16.62 10.87
CA SER A 63 -4.10 15.79 12.08
C SER A 63 -3.17 14.59 11.90
N ASN A 64 -3.26 13.88 10.78
CA ASN A 64 -2.41 12.73 10.48
C ASN A 64 -0.95 13.16 10.30
N TYR A 65 -0.71 14.29 9.61
CA TYR A 65 0.63 14.85 9.46
C TYR A 65 1.30 15.13 10.81
N ASN A 66 0.58 15.74 11.73
CA ASN A 66 1.12 16.06 13.06
C ASN A 66 1.43 14.76 13.84
N GLU A 67 0.53 13.78 13.83
CA GLU A 67 0.78 12.48 14.45
C GLU A 67 1.95 11.73 13.78
N LEU A 68 2.08 11.82 12.46
CA LEU A 68 3.21 11.25 11.72
C LEU A 68 4.54 11.87 12.18
N VAL A 69 4.59 13.20 12.33
CA VAL A 69 5.77 13.92 12.86
C VAL A 69 6.12 13.43 14.27
N ASP A 70 5.12 13.34 15.15
CA ASP A 70 5.31 12.89 16.53
C ASP A 70 5.81 11.44 16.59
N ASN A 71 5.17 10.53 15.84
CA ASN A 71 5.49 9.11 15.81
C ASN A 71 6.87 8.81 15.20
N THR A 72 7.39 9.72 14.37
CA THR A 72 8.69 9.55 13.72
C THR A 72 9.80 10.41 14.35
N THR A 73 9.53 11.04 15.48
CA THR A 73 10.53 11.82 16.21
C THR A 73 11.77 10.98 16.53
N GLY A 74 12.94 11.50 16.21
CA GLY A 74 14.23 10.82 16.41
C GLY A 74 14.68 9.94 15.24
N TYR A 75 13.87 9.77 14.20
CA TYR A 75 14.26 9.09 12.97
C TYR A 75 14.61 10.10 11.86
N GLN A 76 15.43 9.64 10.91
CA GLN A 76 15.78 10.43 9.72
C GLN A 76 14.74 10.22 8.62
N ILE A 77 13.76 11.11 8.55
CA ILE A 77 12.64 11.06 7.59
C ILE A 77 12.40 12.44 6.98
N THR A 78 11.95 12.48 5.73
CA THR A 78 11.42 13.68 5.08
C THR A 78 9.90 13.56 4.95
N ILE A 79 9.15 14.40 5.67
CA ILE A 79 7.70 14.40 5.65
C ILE A 79 7.21 15.60 4.82
N ASN A 80 6.25 15.35 3.93
CA ASN A 80 5.63 16.33 3.04
C ASN A 80 4.15 16.48 3.31
N LYS A 81 3.70 17.68 3.58
CA LYS A 81 2.28 18.00 3.74
C LYS A 81 1.60 18.32 2.41
N ARG A 82 1.90 17.53 1.39
CA ARG A 82 1.34 17.66 0.04
C ARG A 82 0.62 16.38 -0.34
N ALA A 83 -0.48 16.50 -1.07
CA ALA A 83 -1.05 15.38 -1.80
C ALA A 83 -0.21 15.12 -3.06
N VAL A 84 -0.34 13.91 -3.62
CA VAL A 84 0.36 13.49 -4.83
C VAL A 84 -0.66 13.06 -5.88
N SER A 85 -0.43 13.40 -7.14
CA SER A 85 -1.25 12.98 -8.29
C SER A 85 -0.41 13.07 -9.57
N ASN A 86 -1.05 12.94 -10.75
CA ASN A 86 -0.39 13.04 -12.06
C ASN A 86 -0.14 14.48 -12.53
N LYS A 87 -0.74 15.47 -11.88
CA LYS A 87 -0.57 16.90 -12.23
C LYS A 87 -0.47 17.75 -10.97
N PRO A 88 0.48 18.70 -10.91
CA PRO A 88 0.57 19.61 -9.77
C PRO A 88 -0.61 20.59 -9.73
N LYS A 89 -1.01 20.99 -8.52
CA LYS A 89 -2.01 22.03 -8.26
C LYS A 89 -1.61 22.82 -7.02
N GLU A 90 -1.61 24.13 -7.10
CA GLU A 90 -1.25 24.99 -5.96
C GLU A 90 -2.28 24.96 -4.83
N LYS A 91 -3.56 24.73 -5.16
CA LYS A 91 -4.63 24.70 -4.17
C LYS A 91 -5.77 23.81 -4.64
N THR A 92 -6.07 22.77 -3.86
CA THR A 92 -7.21 21.88 -4.10
C THR A 92 -7.88 21.53 -2.78
N THR A 93 -9.04 20.91 -2.84
CA THR A 93 -9.72 20.38 -1.65
C THR A 93 -9.28 18.94 -1.42
N PHE A 94 -8.89 18.62 -0.21
CA PHE A 94 -8.66 17.28 0.29
C PHE A 94 -9.82 16.93 1.24
N PHE A 95 -10.50 15.83 0.96
CA PHE A 95 -11.64 15.34 1.73
C PHE A 95 -11.16 14.30 2.73
N SER A 96 -11.66 14.35 3.96
CA SER A 96 -11.27 13.43 5.02
C SER A 96 -12.42 13.16 5.99
N SER A 97 -12.23 12.24 6.92
CA SER A 97 -13.15 11.96 7.99
C SER A 97 -12.52 12.26 9.34
N ASN A 98 -13.33 12.79 10.26
CA ASN A 98 -12.95 12.95 11.66
C ASN A 98 -13.11 11.63 12.46
N GLN A 99 -13.87 10.68 11.92
CA GLN A 99 -14.14 9.39 12.56
C GLN A 99 -13.20 8.28 12.09
N ASN A 100 -12.64 8.43 10.87
CA ASN A 100 -11.75 7.45 10.28
C ASN A 100 -10.57 8.15 9.58
N ASP A 101 -9.39 8.02 10.16
CA ASP A 101 -8.18 8.70 9.66
C ASP A 101 -7.63 8.14 8.36
N GLY A 102 -8.00 6.91 8.01
CA GLY A 102 -7.48 6.20 6.83
C GLY A 102 -8.19 6.52 5.51
N ILE A 103 -9.29 7.29 5.48
CA ILE A 103 -10.09 7.51 4.27
C ILE A 103 -9.93 8.90 3.64
N GLY A 104 -8.75 9.48 3.70
CA GLY A 104 -8.48 10.79 3.10
C GLY A 104 -8.21 10.72 1.59
N SER A 105 -8.88 11.57 0.77
CA SER A 105 -8.73 11.57 -0.69
C SER A 105 -8.89 12.96 -1.31
N LEU A 106 -8.36 13.12 -2.53
CA LEU A 106 -8.62 14.31 -3.37
C LEU A 106 -10.03 14.30 -4.00
N MET A 107 -10.80 13.25 -3.78
CA MET A 107 -12.18 13.09 -4.24
C MET A 107 -13.08 12.70 -3.07
N GLN A 108 -14.29 13.25 -3.04
CA GLN A 108 -15.30 12.81 -2.09
C GLN A 108 -15.97 11.53 -2.62
N PHE A 109 -15.57 10.36 -2.07
CA PHE A 109 -16.11 9.05 -2.47
C PHE A 109 -17.01 8.42 -1.39
N SER A 110 -17.11 9.02 -0.21
CA SER A 110 -17.86 8.50 0.93
C SER A 110 -18.66 9.58 1.63
N ASP A 111 -19.85 9.25 2.11
CA ASP A 111 -20.66 10.13 2.97
C ASP A 111 -20.01 10.38 4.34
N SER A 112 -19.02 9.54 4.72
CA SER A 112 -18.23 9.74 5.93
C SER A 112 -17.13 10.80 5.79
N HIS A 113 -16.94 11.41 4.61
CA HIS A 113 -16.13 12.59 4.43
C HIS A 113 -16.83 13.83 5.01
N ASP A 114 -16.71 13.98 6.32
CA ASP A 114 -17.34 15.07 7.12
C ASP A 114 -16.40 16.26 7.34
N ASN A 115 -15.18 16.18 6.81
CA ASN A 115 -14.17 17.24 6.88
C ASN A 115 -13.51 17.49 5.52
N SER A 116 -13.01 18.71 5.32
CA SER A 116 -12.20 19.05 4.15
C SER A 116 -11.21 20.17 4.47
N GLU A 117 -10.04 20.07 3.89
CA GLU A 117 -8.98 21.06 4.05
C GLU A 117 -8.33 21.41 2.70
N LYS A 118 -7.58 22.52 2.65
CA LYS A 118 -6.88 22.92 1.43
C LYS A 118 -5.47 22.38 1.46
N THR A 119 -5.10 21.72 0.36
CA THR A 119 -3.75 21.21 0.19
C THR A 119 -3.17 21.60 -1.16
N THR A 120 -1.86 21.49 -1.30
CA THR A 120 -1.15 21.52 -2.58
C THR A 120 -0.95 20.11 -3.11
N VAL A 121 -0.92 19.96 -4.42
CA VAL A 121 -0.64 18.68 -5.08
C VAL A 121 0.68 18.78 -5.83
N THR A 122 1.53 17.79 -5.66
CA THR A 122 2.75 17.59 -6.46
C THR A 122 2.66 16.32 -7.29
N THR A 123 3.64 16.08 -8.15
CA THR A 123 3.87 14.76 -8.74
C THR A 123 5.10 14.10 -8.13
N LEU A 124 5.18 12.78 -8.21
CA LEU A 124 6.39 12.08 -7.75
C LEU A 124 7.61 12.48 -8.58
N GLU A 125 7.46 12.74 -9.89
CA GLU A 125 8.57 13.17 -10.74
C GLU A 125 9.14 14.52 -10.30
N ILE A 126 8.28 15.54 -10.09
CA ILE A 126 8.71 16.86 -9.58
C ILE A 126 9.43 16.69 -8.24
N TYR A 127 8.85 15.92 -7.33
CA TYR A 127 9.44 15.69 -6.03
C TYR A 127 10.79 14.97 -6.07
N CYS A 128 10.89 13.94 -6.89
CA CYS A 128 12.17 13.22 -7.07
C CYS A 128 13.26 14.14 -7.63
N ASP A 129 12.92 15.04 -8.53
CA ASP A 129 13.86 16.03 -9.04
C ASP A 129 14.22 17.08 -7.97
N GLU A 130 13.24 17.57 -7.18
CA GLU A 130 13.49 18.49 -6.03
C GLU A 130 14.45 17.89 -5.00
N LYS A 131 14.38 16.59 -4.75
CA LYS A 131 15.15 15.87 -3.75
C LYS A 131 16.36 15.11 -4.31
N ASN A 132 16.58 15.20 -5.61
CA ASN A 132 17.61 14.44 -6.33
C ASN A 132 17.52 12.93 -6.09
N ILE A 133 16.30 12.38 -6.01
CA ILE A 133 16.03 10.94 -5.91
C ILE A 133 16.13 10.36 -7.31
N ARG A 134 16.94 9.32 -7.49
CA ARG A 134 17.16 8.65 -8.78
C ARG A 134 16.78 7.18 -8.76
N GLU A 135 16.64 6.62 -7.58
CA GLU A 135 16.28 5.23 -7.32
C GLU A 135 15.27 5.17 -6.19
N ILE A 136 14.34 4.22 -6.25
CA ILE A 136 13.36 3.93 -5.19
C ILE A 136 13.34 2.41 -5.02
N ASP A 137 13.64 1.93 -3.83
CA ASP A 137 13.54 0.50 -3.54
C ASP A 137 12.09 0.09 -3.32
N TYR A 138 11.36 0.85 -2.51
CA TYR A 138 9.96 0.59 -2.21
C TYR A 138 9.10 1.85 -2.36
N LEU A 139 8.13 1.79 -3.26
CA LEU A 139 7.09 2.79 -3.41
C LEU A 139 5.77 2.23 -2.89
N LYS A 140 5.27 2.78 -1.76
CA LYS A 140 3.91 2.54 -1.29
C LYS A 140 3.01 3.68 -1.76
N VAL A 141 1.87 3.33 -2.33
CA VAL A 141 0.82 4.28 -2.71
C VAL A 141 -0.49 3.79 -2.11
N ASP A 142 -1.14 4.64 -1.32
CA ASP A 142 -2.38 4.34 -0.63
C ASP A 142 -3.13 5.67 -0.47
N THR A 143 -3.81 6.06 -1.52
CA THR A 143 -4.36 7.41 -1.68
C THR A 143 -5.87 7.41 -1.88
N GLU A 144 -6.50 6.29 -1.48
CA GLU A 144 -7.94 6.16 -1.48
C GLU A 144 -8.55 6.49 -2.86
N GLY A 145 -8.02 5.80 -3.88
CA GLY A 145 -8.49 5.86 -5.27
C GLY A 145 -7.68 6.74 -6.22
N PHE A 146 -6.64 7.45 -5.78
CA PHE A 146 -5.75 8.21 -6.67
C PHE A 146 -4.48 7.44 -7.07
N ASP A 147 -4.36 6.19 -6.73
CA ASP A 147 -3.14 5.38 -6.84
C ASP A 147 -2.59 5.34 -8.26
N LYS A 148 -3.42 5.06 -9.27
CA LYS A 148 -2.99 5.09 -10.67
C LYS A 148 -2.50 6.48 -11.09
N LEU A 149 -3.20 7.54 -10.67
CA LEU A 149 -2.82 8.92 -10.98
C LEU A 149 -1.50 9.30 -10.30
N VAL A 150 -1.24 8.83 -9.08
CA VAL A 150 0.07 9.00 -8.42
C VAL A 150 1.17 8.33 -9.23
N LEU A 151 0.97 7.09 -9.69
CA LEU A 151 1.93 6.35 -10.50
C LEU A 151 2.14 6.98 -11.89
N GLU A 152 1.11 7.53 -12.52
CA GLU A 152 1.22 8.33 -13.76
C GLU A 152 2.04 9.60 -13.58
N GLY A 153 2.10 10.13 -12.34
CA GLY A 153 2.93 11.28 -11.96
C GLY A 153 4.41 10.99 -11.78
N LEU A 154 4.86 9.76 -12.06
CA LEU A 154 6.25 9.34 -12.05
C LEU A 154 6.64 8.76 -13.41
N ASN A 155 7.72 9.26 -13.99
CA ASN A 155 8.29 8.64 -15.19
C ASN A 155 8.98 7.31 -14.82
N LEU A 156 8.23 6.21 -14.87
CA LEU A 156 8.72 4.86 -14.52
C LEU A 156 9.83 4.35 -15.45
N SER A 157 10.04 4.96 -16.63
CA SER A 157 11.20 4.65 -17.48
C SER A 157 12.48 5.32 -16.99
N LYS A 158 12.38 6.39 -16.19
CA LYS A 158 13.50 7.14 -15.62
C LYS A 158 13.82 6.68 -14.19
N ILE A 159 12.79 6.50 -13.38
CA ILE A 159 12.87 6.01 -12.01
C ILE A 159 11.92 4.81 -11.92
N CYS A 160 12.48 3.61 -11.90
CA CYS A 160 11.75 2.36 -11.85
C CYS A 160 11.86 1.77 -10.44
N PRO A 161 10.85 1.96 -9.55
CA PRO A 161 10.89 1.37 -8.22
C PRO A 161 11.04 -0.15 -8.28
N ARG A 162 11.88 -0.73 -7.42
CA ARG A 162 12.10 -2.19 -7.39
C ARG A 162 10.83 -2.95 -7.00
N LEU A 163 10.04 -2.35 -6.09
CA LEU A 163 8.74 -2.85 -5.67
C LEU A 163 7.78 -1.68 -5.48
N ILE A 164 6.58 -1.82 -6.04
CA ILE A 164 5.45 -0.90 -5.83
C ILE A 164 4.35 -1.69 -5.11
N MET A 165 3.75 -1.09 -4.08
CA MET A 165 2.48 -1.54 -3.52
C MET A 165 1.47 -0.41 -3.66
N CYS A 166 0.31 -0.67 -4.26
CA CYS A 166 -0.77 0.29 -4.40
C CYS A 166 -2.12 -0.35 -4.15
N GLU A 167 -3.07 0.43 -3.64
CA GLU A 167 -4.44 -0.04 -3.39
C GLU A 167 -5.26 -0.11 -4.67
N TYR A 168 -6.22 -1.03 -4.73
CA TYR A 168 -7.30 -1.03 -5.70
C TYR A 168 -8.65 -1.20 -5.00
N GLU A 169 -9.63 -0.43 -5.44
CA GLU A 169 -11.05 -0.60 -5.11
C GLU A 169 -11.88 0.05 -6.22
N ASP A 170 -12.42 -0.76 -7.15
CA ASP A 170 -13.11 -0.26 -8.36
C ASP A 170 -14.25 0.70 -8.01
N LYS A 171 -14.93 0.53 -6.87
CA LYS A 171 -15.99 1.44 -6.42
C LYS A 171 -15.53 2.89 -6.24
N LYS A 172 -14.27 3.09 -5.82
CA LYS A 172 -13.66 4.42 -5.71
C LYS A 172 -13.19 4.92 -7.08
N THR A 173 -12.53 4.05 -7.84
CA THR A 173 -11.72 4.44 -9.00
C THR A 173 -12.52 4.61 -10.30
N ILE A 174 -13.69 3.98 -10.42
CA ILE A 174 -14.56 4.13 -11.61
C ILE A 174 -14.97 5.59 -11.86
N GLN A 175 -15.05 6.42 -10.82
CA GLN A 175 -15.33 7.86 -10.94
C GLN A 175 -14.14 8.65 -11.48
N LEU A 176 -12.95 8.04 -11.53
CA LEU A 176 -11.70 8.56 -12.09
C LEU A 176 -11.35 7.88 -13.42
N ASP A 177 -12.34 7.22 -14.05
CA ASP A 177 -12.24 6.56 -15.34
C ASP A 177 -11.17 5.45 -15.38
N TYR A 178 -10.96 4.72 -14.28
CA TYR A 178 -10.11 3.55 -14.27
C TYR A 178 -10.56 2.46 -13.29
N THR A 179 -10.11 1.25 -13.53
CA THR A 179 -10.39 0.06 -12.74
C THR A 179 -9.10 -0.62 -12.28
N LYS A 180 -9.23 -1.67 -11.46
CA LYS A 180 -8.15 -2.58 -11.10
C LYS A 180 -7.39 -3.09 -12.34
N ASP A 181 -8.11 -3.45 -13.40
CA ASP A 181 -7.51 -4.03 -14.59
C ASP A 181 -6.66 -2.98 -15.34
N ASP A 182 -7.10 -1.71 -15.38
CA ASP A 182 -6.31 -0.61 -15.94
C ASP A 182 -5.01 -0.38 -15.17
N LEU A 183 -5.06 -0.49 -13.84
CA LEU A 183 -3.89 -0.35 -12.98
C LEU A 183 -2.91 -1.52 -13.15
N ILE A 184 -3.42 -2.76 -13.26
CA ILE A 184 -2.62 -3.95 -13.56
C ILE A 184 -1.94 -3.79 -14.92
N ASN A 185 -2.68 -3.43 -15.97
CA ASN A 185 -2.14 -3.23 -17.31
C ASN A 185 -1.08 -2.12 -17.33
N PHE A 186 -1.34 -1.00 -16.64
CA PHE A 186 -0.37 0.10 -16.51
C PHE A 186 0.98 -0.37 -15.95
N LEU A 187 0.97 -1.27 -14.98
CA LEU A 187 2.19 -1.80 -14.35
C LEU A 187 2.83 -2.91 -15.16
N THR A 188 2.04 -3.83 -15.74
CA THR A 188 2.57 -4.93 -16.56
C THR A 188 3.20 -4.45 -17.87
N ASP A 189 2.63 -3.43 -18.52
CA ASP A 189 3.19 -2.79 -19.72
C ASP A 189 4.57 -2.14 -19.45
N ARG A 190 4.89 -1.92 -18.17
CA ARG A 190 6.18 -1.38 -17.70
C ARG A 190 7.12 -2.45 -17.14
N GLY A 191 6.80 -3.72 -17.38
CA GLY A 191 7.65 -4.86 -17.03
C GLY A 191 7.52 -5.37 -15.60
N TYR A 192 6.55 -4.89 -14.82
CA TYR A 192 6.33 -5.41 -13.47
C TYR A 192 5.59 -6.75 -13.50
N ARG A 193 6.02 -7.65 -12.62
CA ARG A 193 5.29 -8.88 -12.29
C ARG A 193 4.34 -8.58 -11.14
N ILE A 194 3.10 -9.04 -11.28
CA ILE A 194 2.01 -8.67 -10.39
C ILE A 194 1.67 -9.81 -9.41
N ILE A 195 1.45 -9.44 -8.16
CA ILE A 195 0.81 -10.25 -7.12
C ILE A 195 -0.34 -9.40 -6.58
N ILE A 196 -1.51 -9.96 -6.45
CA ILE A 196 -2.66 -9.25 -5.89
C ILE A 196 -3.04 -9.87 -4.54
N SER A 197 -3.04 -9.07 -3.50
CA SER A 197 -3.63 -9.39 -2.21
C SER A 197 -5.11 -9.01 -2.24
N VAL A 198 -5.98 -10.02 -2.27
CA VAL A 198 -7.43 -9.83 -2.44
C VAL A 198 -8.12 -9.85 -1.09
N TRP A 199 -8.92 -8.83 -0.84
CA TRP A 199 -9.75 -8.68 0.36
C TRP A 199 -11.24 -8.68 0.00
N LYS A 200 -12.08 -9.18 0.92
CA LYS A 200 -13.55 -9.16 0.75
C LYS A 200 -14.07 -7.73 0.72
N PRO A 201 -15.23 -7.49 0.06
CA PRO A 201 -15.83 -6.17 0.00
C PRO A 201 -15.90 -5.48 1.36
N ILE A 202 -15.62 -4.18 1.38
CA ILE A 202 -15.78 -3.35 2.58
C ILE A 202 -17.29 -3.18 2.85
N ILE A 203 -17.71 -3.62 4.04
CA ILE A 203 -19.10 -3.46 4.49
C ILE A 203 -19.27 -2.10 5.18
N SER A 204 -18.26 -1.73 5.99
CA SER A 204 -18.20 -0.42 6.67
C SER A 204 -16.74 -0.04 6.89
N TYR A 205 -16.40 1.21 6.64
CA TYR A 205 -15.07 1.74 6.96
C TYR A 205 -14.83 1.70 8.47
N GLY A 206 -13.60 1.33 8.88
CA GLY A 206 -13.24 1.11 10.29
C GLY A 206 -13.69 -0.23 10.88
N GLY A 207 -14.37 -1.08 10.11
CA GLY A 207 -14.72 -2.44 10.50
C GLY A 207 -13.58 -3.45 10.28
N ALA A 208 -13.79 -4.69 10.72
CA ALA A 208 -12.83 -5.77 10.50
C ALA A 208 -12.81 -6.20 9.03
N HIS A 209 -11.66 -6.08 8.40
CA HIS A 209 -11.45 -6.54 7.03
C HIS A 209 -11.14 -8.03 6.98
N LYS A 210 -11.56 -8.71 5.91
CA LYS A 210 -11.36 -10.15 5.72
C LYS A 210 -10.53 -10.39 4.46
N TRP A 211 -9.33 -10.89 4.66
CA TRP A 211 -8.47 -11.31 3.57
C TRP A 211 -8.99 -12.59 2.89
N GLN A 212 -8.80 -12.71 1.58
CA GLN A 212 -9.17 -13.89 0.80
C GLN A 212 -7.95 -14.72 0.40
N GLN A 213 -7.05 -14.13 -0.39
CA GLN A 213 -5.92 -14.85 -0.98
C GLN A 213 -4.91 -13.90 -1.66
N PHE A 214 -3.74 -14.44 -1.96
CA PHE A 214 -2.86 -13.89 -2.99
C PHE A 214 -3.18 -14.52 -4.34
N VAL A 215 -3.25 -13.72 -5.40
CA VAL A 215 -3.46 -14.13 -6.80
C VAL A 215 -2.24 -13.74 -7.61
N LEU A 216 -1.69 -14.70 -8.38
CA LEU A 216 -0.45 -14.57 -9.17
C LEU A 216 -0.69 -14.55 -10.68
N SER A 217 -1.88 -14.95 -11.11
CA SER A 217 -2.33 -15.05 -12.50
C SER A 217 -3.85 -15.08 -12.54
N ASP A 218 -4.45 -14.98 -13.71
CA ASP A 218 -5.92 -15.01 -13.87
C ASP A 218 -6.60 -13.88 -13.05
N PHE A 219 -6.09 -12.67 -13.22
CA PHE A 219 -6.59 -11.50 -12.48
C PHE A 219 -8.04 -11.14 -12.86
N GLU A 220 -8.50 -11.57 -14.03
CA GLU A 220 -9.88 -11.38 -14.50
C GLU A 220 -10.89 -12.12 -13.62
N SER A 221 -10.48 -13.22 -12.97
CA SER A 221 -11.32 -13.98 -12.04
C SER A 221 -11.60 -13.26 -10.71
N ILE A 222 -10.88 -12.18 -10.42
CA ILE A 222 -11.05 -11.40 -9.20
C ILE A 222 -12.33 -10.56 -9.32
N SER A 223 -13.26 -10.76 -8.39
CA SER A 223 -14.54 -10.02 -8.37
C SER A 223 -14.31 -8.50 -8.26
N LYS A 224 -15.06 -7.73 -9.05
CA LYS A 224 -15.03 -6.26 -9.06
C LYS A 224 -15.45 -5.61 -7.73
N ASP A 225 -16.17 -6.36 -6.88
CA ASP A 225 -16.57 -5.86 -5.56
C ASP A 225 -15.46 -5.97 -4.49
N THR A 226 -14.35 -6.64 -4.81
CA THR A 226 -13.21 -6.78 -3.91
C THR A 226 -12.36 -5.52 -3.88
N TRP A 227 -11.56 -5.41 -2.85
CA TRP A 227 -10.48 -4.42 -2.73
C TRP A 227 -9.20 -5.12 -2.31
N GLY A 228 -8.11 -4.40 -2.26
CA GLY A 228 -6.84 -4.92 -1.76
C GLY A 228 -5.63 -4.23 -2.34
N ASN A 229 -4.48 -4.91 -2.27
CA ASN A 229 -3.21 -4.36 -2.68
C ASN A 229 -2.67 -5.08 -3.92
N ILE A 230 -2.22 -4.30 -4.90
CA ILE A 230 -1.40 -4.76 -6.02
C ILE A 230 0.06 -4.59 -5.61
N ILE A 231 0.80 -5.69 -5.60
CA ILE A 231 2.23 -5.74 -5.35
C ILE A 231 2.90 -5.99 -6.70
N ALA A 232 3.56 -4.96 -7.23
CA ALA A 232 4.22 -4.97 -8.53
C ALA A 232 5.75 -4.98 -8.33
N ILE A 233 6.42 -5.99 -8.87
CA ILE A 233 7.84 -6.25 -8.64
C ILE A 233 8.56 -6.39 -9.98
N ASN A 234 9.63 -5.61 -10.20
CA ASN A 234 10.40 -5.64 -11.44
C ASN A 234 11.62 -6.59 -11.40
N GLU A 235 11.95 -7.15 -10.24
CA GLU A 235 13.07 -8.05 -10.05
C GLU A 235 12.61 -9.48 -9.77
N ASP A 236 13.05 -10.45 -10.55
CA ASP A 236 12.68 -11.86 -10.39
C ASP A 236 12.98 -12.41 -9.00
N LYS A 237 14.13 -12.04 -8.43
CA LYS A 237 14.54 -12.51 -7.11
C LYS A 237 13.57 -12.01 -6.03
N LEU A 238 13.26 -10.72 -6.00
CA LEU A 238 12.30 -10.14 -5.04
C LEU A 238 10.92 -10.79 -5.19
N TYR A 239 10.47 -11.02 -6.43
CA TYR A 239 9.19 -11.67 -6.71
C TYR A 239 9.12 -13.09 -6.13
N HIS A 240 10.16 -13.91 -6.36
CA HIS A 240 10.20 -15.27 -5.82
C HIS A 240 10.32 -15.30 -4.30
N ASP A 241 11.10 -14.38 -3.72
CA ASP A 241 11.24 -14.27 -2.26
C ASP A 241 9.90 -13.84 -1.62
N PHE A 242 9.16 -12.92 -2.23
CA PHE A 242 7.81 -12.55 -1.76
C PHE A 242 6.89 -13.77 -1.70
N ILE A 243 6.82 -14.56 -2.77
CA ILE A 243 6.00 -15.79 -2.81
C ILE A 243 6.44 -16.79 -1.76
N LYS A 244 7.74 -16.98 -1.56
CA LYS A 244 8.29 -17.91 -0.58
C LYS A 244 7.94 -17.49 0.86
N ILE A 245 8.12 -16.20 1.18
CA ILE A 245 7.84 -15.66 2.52
C ILE A 245 6.34 -15.71 2.80
N SER A 246 5.49 -15.29 1.86
CA SER A 246 4.03 -15.33 2.03
C SER A 246 3.50 -16.75 2.28
N LYS A 247 4.05 -17.76 1.58
CA LYS A 247 3.73 -19.17 1.81
C LYS A 247 4.24 -19.67 3.18
N SER A 248 5.42 -19.22 3.61
CA SER A 248 6.00 -19.60 4.91
C SER A 248 5.17 -19.06 6.07
N LEU A 249 4.77 -17.78 6.00
CA LEU A 249 3.95 -17.15 7.03
C LEU A 249 2.57 -17.82 7.16
N SER A 250 1.95 -18.17 6.05
CA SER A 250 0.69 -18.91 6.07
C SER A 250 0.84 -20.30 6.73
N ARG A 251 1.93 -21.02 6.47
CA ARG A 251 2.22 -22.33 7.11
C ARG A 251 2.49 -22.20 8.60
N LEU A 252 3.28 -21.23 9.04
CA LEU A 252 3.58 -20.98 10.46
C LEU A 252 2.32 -20.63 11.23
N TRP A 253 1.43 -19.85 10.65
CA TRP A 253 0.15 -19.53 11.25
C TRP A 253 -0.72 -20.79 11.45
N PHE A 254 -0.79 -21.70 10.46
CA PHE A 254 -1.50 -22.98 10.58
C PHE A 254 -0.92 -23.87 11.66
N LEU A 255 0.40 -23.95 11.78
CA LEU A 255 1.06 -24.73 12.84
C LEU A 255 0.76 -24.17 14.23
N ASN A 256 0.88 -22.85 14.43
CA ASN A 256 0.58 -22.21 15.70
C ASN A 256 -0.89 -22.40 16.10
N LEU A 257 -1.82 -22.30 15.16
CA LEU A 257 -3.23 -22.55 15.42
C LEU A 257 -3.51 -24.02 15.75
N TYR A 258 -2.86 -24.97 15.05
CA TYR A 258 -2.96 -26.40 15.36
C TYR A 258 -2.50 -26.71 16.79
N TYR A 259 -1.37 -26.15 17.21
CA TYR A 259 -0.88 -26.28 18.60
C TYR A 259 -1.81 -25.64 19.62
N TYR A 260 -2.38 -24.48 19.30
CA TYR A 260 -3.34 -23.80 20.18
C TYR A 260 -4.63 -24.60 20.36
N ILE A 261 -5.19 -25.12 19.27
CA ILE A 261 -6.40 -25.98 19.32
C ILE A 261 -6.13 -27.28 20.11
N ARG A 262 -4.97 -27.91 19.91
CA ARG A 262 -4.60 -29.10 20.64
C ARG A 262 -4.51 -28.86 22.16
N LYS A 263 -4.03 -27.67 22.57
CA LYS A 263 -3.92 -27.29 23.99
C LYS A 263 -5.26 -26.97 24.65
N ILE A 264 -6.32 -26.68 23.86
CA ILE A 264 -7.68 -26.42 24.37
C ILE A 264 -8.46 -27.74 24.49
N ILE A 265 -8.14 -28.75 23.66
CA ILE A 265 -8.85 -30.04 23.62
C ILE A 265 -8.17 -31.09 24.52
N SER A 266 -6.92 -30.87 24.93
CA SER A 266 -6.21 -31.66 25.96
C SER A 266 -6.47 -31.10 27.35
#